data_a3feb89f3cab079b69ebca622307dd58
#
_entry.id   a3feb89f3cab079b69ebca622307dd58
#
_cell.length_a   1.000
_cell.length_b   1.000
_cell.length_c   1.000
_cell.angle_alpha   90.00
_cell.angle_beta   90.00
_cell.angle_gamma   90.00
#
_symmetry.space_group_name_H-M   'P 1'
#
loop_
_entity.id
_entity.type
_entity.pdbx_description
1 polymer ?
#
loop_
_entity_poly.entity_id
_entity_poly.type
_entity_poly.pdbx_seq_one_letter_code
_entity_poly.pdbx_strand_id
1 'polypeptide(L)'
;FGFKMLGVEWLVSASAVGSLQEGYRPLDIVVPDQFLDRTRGRSSTFFGNGVVAHITFAHPICSTMSRIASDSVESVGKKVHRGGTYVCIEGPQFSTLAESRLYRDWQMDVIGMTNLQEAKLAREAEICYATLALVTDYDCWHPDHEQVTVEMIVQNLQENAETAKEVIHQVVSKLPAERTCDCKSALSEAIITRKDAIPSRVRADLAPILGKYLEITE
;
A
#
# COMPACT_ATOMS: atom_id res chain seq x y z
N PHE A 1 7.84 6.48 9.52
CA PHE A 1 8.03 7.69 10.32
C PHE A 1 9.02 8.65 9.66
N GLY A 2 10.22 8.16 9.23
CA GLY A 2 11.25 8.98 8.59
C GLY A 2 10.76 9.80 7.40
N PHE A 3 9.93 9.24 6.54
CA PHE A 3 9.33 10.00 5.42
C PHE A 3 8.51 11.21 5.90
N LYS A 4 7.75 11.05 6.99
CA LYS A 4 6.99 12.17 7.57
C LYS A 4 7.92 13.27 8.10
N MET A 5 9.01 12.90 8.77
CA MET A 5 10.02 13.85 9.24
C MET A 5 10.70 14.61 8.09
N LEU A 6 10.85 13.97 6.93
CA LEU A 6 11.43 14.58 5.72
C LEU A 6 10.40 15.41 4.92
N GLY A 7 9.17 15.53 5.40
CA GLY A 7 8.14 16.31 4.72
C GLY A 7 7.54 15.61 3.49
N VAL A 8 7.69 14.28 3.36
CA VAL A 8 7.10 13.53 2.24
C VAL A 8 5.59 13.57 2.32
N GLU A 9 4.95 13.95 1.22
CA GLU A 9 3.52 14.04 1.07
C GLU A 9 2.93 12.94 0.17
N TRP A 10 3.72 12.40 -0.75
CA TRP A 10 3.33 11.41 -1.73
C TRP A 10 4.25 10.21 -1.65
N LEU A 11 3.69 9.02 -1.56
CA LEU A 11 4.43 7.77 -1.48
C LEU A 11 3.86 6.76 -2.47
N VAL A 12 4.66 6.38 -3.45
CA VAL A 12 4.38 5.25 -4.32
C VAL A 12 5.25 4.06 -3.91
N SER A 13 4.62 2.92 -3.68
CA SER A 13 5.29 1.66 -3.44
C SER A 13 5.25 0.80 -4.69
N ALA A 14 6.23 -0.07 -4.86
CA ALA A 14 6.26 -1.08 -5.91
C ALA A 14 6.60 -2.44 -5.28
N SER A 15 5.78 -3.44 -5.54
CA SER A 15 5.97 -4.77 -4.98
C SER A 15 5.64 -5.87 -5.97
N ALA A 16 6.38 -6.97 -5.92
CA ALA A 16 6.06 -8.20 -6.64
C ALA A 16 4.86 -8.90 -5.99
N VAL A 17 3.94 -9.42 -6.81
CA VAL A 17 2.74 -10.12 -6.36
C VAL A 17 2.44 -11.33 -7.25
N GLY A 18 1.79 -12.34 -6.66
CA GLY A 18 1.10 -13.39 -7.42
C GLY A 18 -0.29 -12.91 -7.86
N SER A 19 -0.72 -13.34 -9.03
CA SER A 19 -2.07 -13.11 -9.52
C SER A 19 -3.05 -14.19 -9.03
N LEU A 20 -4.23 -13.76 -8.61
CA LEU A 20 -5.36 -14.63 -8.29
C LEU A 20 -6.44 -14.62 -9.38
N GLN A 21 -6.22 -13.88 -10.47
CA GLN A 21 -7.14 -13.70 -11.58
C GLN A 21 -6.52 -14.20 -12.91
N GLU A 22 -7.32 -14.93 -13.69
CA GLU A 22 -6.92 -15.44 -15.01
C GLU A 22 -6.45 -14.33 -15.97
N GLY A 23 -7.12 -13.18 -15.89
CA GLY A 23 -6.86 -12.04 -16.77
C GLY A 23 -5.69 -11.15 -16.35
N TYR A 24 -5.08 -11.38 -15.18
CA TYR A 24 -3.96 -10.59 -14.66
C TYR A 24 -2.67 -11.38 -14.85
N ARG A 25 -2.03 -11.16 -15.97
CA ARG A 25 -0.89 -11.98 -16.43
C ARG A 25 0.43 -11.52 -15.79
N PRO A 26 1.42 -12.40 -15.70
CA PRO A 26 2.80 -11.97 -15.42
C PRO A 26 3.20 -10.78 -16.30
N LEU A 27 3.88 -9.80 -15.71
CA LEU A 27 4.27 -8.50 -16.27
C LEU A 27 3.13 -7.48 -16.44
N ASP A 28 1.89 -7.83 -16.12
CA ASP A 28 0.83 -6.83 -15.90
C ASP A 28 1.05 -6.11 -14.57
N ILE A 29 0.49 -4.91 -14.45
CA ILE A 29 0.55 -4.12 -13.21
C ILE A 29 -0.87 -3.90 -12.70
N VAL A 30 -1.09 -4.21 -11.43
CA VAL A 30 -2.33 -3.91 -10.74
C VAL A 30 -2.10 -2.69 -9.84
N VAL A 31 -3.01 -1.73 -9.87
CA VAL A 31 -3.04 -0.62 -8.91
C VAL A 31 -4.25 -0.84 -8.00
N PRO A 32 -4.08 -1.64 -6.92
CA PRO A 32 -5.18 -2.04 -6.05
C PRO A 32 -5.73 -0.84 -5.29
N ASP A 33 -6.98 -0.91 -4.89
CA ASP A 33 -7.66 0.08 -4.07
C ASP A 33 -8.14 -0.49 -2.72
N GLN A 34 -8.04 -1.82 -2.53
CA GLN A 34 -8.43 -2.52 -1.32
C GLN A 34 -7.36 -3.50 -0.83
N PHE A 35 -7.44 -3.81 0.48
CA PHE A 35 -6.59 -4.80 1.12
C PHE A 35 -7.40 -5.79 1.96
N LEU A 36 -6.95 -7.05 1.96
CA LEU A 36 -7.33 -8.05 2.95
C LEU A 36 -6.10 -8.38 3.81
N ASP A 37 -6.22 -8.18 5.14
CA ASP A 37 -5.13 -8.43 6.10
C ASP A 37 -5.13 -9.88 6.56
N ARG A 38 -4.09 -10.62 6.18
CA ARG A 38 -3.79 -11.97 6.66
C ARG A 38 -2.45 -12.02 7.42
N THR A 39 -1.93 -10.85 7.80
CA THR A 39 -0.67 -10.74 8.54
C THR A 39 -0.87 -10.91 10.04
N ARG A 40 0.21 -11.20 10.77
CA ARG A 40 0.21 -11.40 12.22
C ARG A 40 1.42 -10.71 12.85
N GLY A 41 1.20 -10.05 13.99
CA GLY A 41 2.30 -9.52 14.80
C GLY A 41 3.07 -8.36 14.19
N ARG A 42 2.57 -7.73 13.11
CA ARG A 42 3.21 -6.57 12.49
C ARG A 42 2.75 -5.26 13.10
N SER A 43 3.66 -4.30 13.19
CA SER A 43 3.31 -2.93 13.60
C SER A 43 2.37 -2.30 12.58
N SER A 44 1.19 -1.89 13.03
CA SER A 44 0.13 -1.32 12.18
C SER A 44 -0.27 0.10 12.57
N THR A 45 0.43 0.71 13.54
CA THR A 45 0.13 2.04 14.05
C THR A 45 1.38 2.69 14.63
N PHE A 46 1.47 4.02 14.54
CA PHE A 46 2.43 4.85 15.27
C PHE A 46 1.94 5.17 16.69
N PHE A 47 0.64 5.01 16.94
CA PHE A 47 0.01 5.36 18.20
C PHE A 47 0.16 4.25 19.24
N GLY A 48 0.12 4.66 20.50
CA GLY A 48 0.31 3.80 21.66
C GLY A 48 0.82 4.61 22.85
N ASN A 49 1.22 3.94 23.92
CA ASN A 49 1.86 4.59 25.08
C ASN A 49 1.07 5.78 25.66
N GLY A 50 -0.26 5.74 25.61
CA GLY A 50 -1.13 6.78 26.14
C GLY A 50 -1.78 7.69 25.10
N VAL A 51 -1.65 7.39 23.81
CA VAL A 51 -2.43 8.03 22.76
C VAL A 51 -3.12 7.00 21.88
N VAL A 52 -4.39 7.25 21.55
CA VAL A 52 -5.22 6.41 20.67
C VAL A 52 -5.79 7.29 19.56
N ALA A 53 -5.67 6.78 18.32
CA ALA A 53 -6.35 7.36 17.18
C ALA A 53 -6.97 6.24 16.34
N HIS A 54 -8.18 6.48 15.83
CA HIS A 54 -8.89 5.56 14.93
C HIS A 54 -9.11 6.23 13.58
N ILE A 55 -8.15 6.05 12.67
CA ILE A 55 -8.26 6.54 11.30
C ILE A 55 -9.35 5.80 10.53
N THR A 56 -10.03 6.49 9.62
CA THR A 56 -10.89 5.84 8.63
C THR A 56 -10.04 5.11 7.60
N PHE A 57 -10.36 3.84 7.35
CA PHE A 57 -9.55 2.97 6.47
C PHE A 57 -10.38 2.16 5.48
N ALA A 58 -11.67 2.52 5.26
CA ALA A 58 -12.52 1.90 4.25
C ALA A 58 -11.96 2.08 2.82
N HIS A 59 -11.26 3.17 2.58
CA HIS A 59 -10.55 3.45 1.32
C HIS A 59 -9.06 3.64 1.62
N PRO A 60 -8.28 2.55 1.70
CA PRO A 60 -6.89 2.60 2.18
C PRO A 60 -5.93 3.33 1.23
N ILE A 61 -6.26 3.40 -0.05
CA ILE A 61 -5.43 3.99 -1.10
C ILE A 61 -5.91 5.41 -1.43
N CYS A 62 -4.98 6.32 -1.68
CA CYS A 62 -5.29 7.66 -2.17
C CYS A 62 -5.77 7.60 -3.62
N SER A 63 -7.02 7.99 -3.87
CA SER A 63 -7.62 7.96 -5.22
C SER A 63 -6.86 8.81 -6.25
N THR A 64 -6.36 9.98 -5.83
CA THR A 64 -5.53 10.83 -6.70
C THR A 64 -4.24 10.11 -7.09
N MET A 65 -3.55 9.52 -6.12
CA MET A 65 -2.29 8.80 -6.36
C MET A 65 -2.52 7.54 -7.19
N SER A 66 -3.60 6.79 -6.92
CA SER A 66 -3.99 5.60 -7.69
C SER A 66 -4.23 5.93 -9.17
N ARG A 67 -4.97 7.02 -9.44
CA ARG A 67 -5.20 7.48 -10.82
C ARG A 67 -3.89 7.87 -11.51
N ILE A 68 -3.05 8.67 -10.87
CA ILE A 68 -1.74 9.07 -11.43
C ILE A 68 -0.87 7.86 -11.70
N ALA A 69 -0.82 6.90 -10.77
CA ALA A 69 -0.06 5.66 -10.93
C ALA A 69 -0.56 4.86 -12.14
N SER A 70 -1.88 4.66 -12.24
CA SER A 70 -2.49 3.92 -13.34
C SER A 70 -2.25 4.59 -14.70
N ASP A 71 -2.46 5.92 -14.79
CA ASP A 71 -2.21 6.70 -16.02
C ASP A 71 -0.72 6.69 -16.41
N SER A 72 0.16 6.53 -15.42
CA SER A 72 1.61 6.42 -15.67
C SER A 72 1.99 5.06 -16.21
N VAL A 73 1.37 3.98 -15.73
CA VAL A 73 1.55 2.63 -16.31
C VAL A 73 1.13 2.60 -17.78
N GLU A 74 -0.03 3.16 -18.10
CA GLU A 74 -0.50 3.24 -19.48
C GLU A 74 0.44 4.08 -20.37
N SER A 75 0.99 5.18 -19.84
CA SER A 75 1.87 6.07 -20.60
C SER A 75 3.22 5.42 -20.98
N VAL A 76 3.65 4.37 -20.29
CA VAL A 76 4.83 3.57 -20.66
C VAL A 76 4.48 2.33 -21.49
N GLY A 77 3.22 2.23 -21.95
CA GLY A 77 2.76 1.16 -22.83
C GLY A 77 2.55 -0.19 -22.14
N LYS A 78 2.46 -0.23 -20.81
CA LYS A 78 2.22 -1.45 -20.04
C LYS A 78 0.75 -1.62 -19.72
N LYS A 79 0.33 -2.88 -19.55
CA LYS A 79 -1.04 -3.23 -19.17
C LYS A 79 -1.26 -2.90 -17.70
N VAL A 80 -2.30 -2.12 -17.40
CA VAL A 80 -2.74 -1.81 -16.04
C VAL A 80 -4.12 -2.37 -15.75
N HIS A 81 -4.29 -2.90 -14.54
CA HIS A 81 -5.58 -3.23 -13.94
C HIS A 81 -5.85 -2.23 -12.81
N ARG A 82 -6.94 -1.47 -12.95
CA ARG A 82 -7.28 -0.38 -12.02
C ARG A 82 -8.23 -0.91 -10.95
N GLY A 83 -7.87 -0.71 -9.69
CA GLY A 83 -8.59 -1.23 -8.54
C GLY A 83 -8.26 -2.70 -8.26
N GLY A 84 -9.05 -3.31 -7.39
CA GLY A 84 -8.90 -4.69 -6.95
C GLY A 84 -8.37 -4.84 -5.54
N THR A 85 -8.48 -6.05 -4.99
CA THR A 85 -8.12 -6.38 -3.62
C THR A 85 -6.79 -7.11 -3.54
N TYR A 86 -5.88 -6.55 -2.80
CA TYR A 86 -4.59 -7.15 -2.47
C TYR A 86 -4.71 -7.93 -1.16
N VAL A 87 -4.51 -9.25 -1.20
CA VAL A 87 -4.35 -10.08 0.00
C VAL A 87 -2.92 -9.96 0.50
N CYS A 88 -2.75 -9.41 1.70
CA CYS A 88 -1.43 -9.32 2.34
C CYS A 88 -1.26 -10.47 3.33
N ILE A 89 -0.42 -11.46 2.99
CA ILE A 89 -0.11 -12.61 3.84
C ILE A 89 1.17 -12.34 4.66
N GLU A 90 1.37 -13.14 5.71
CA GLU A 90 2.53 -12.96 6.61
C GLU A 90 3.85 -13.32 5.94
N GLY A 91 3.90 -14.43 5.21
CA GLY A 91 5.18 -15.00 4.77
C GLY A 91 6.01 -15.59 5.92
N PRO A 92 7.29 -15.99 5.70
CA PRO A 92 7.98 -15.96 4.40
C PRO A 92 7.53 -17.06 3.42
N GLN A 93 6.71 -18.02 3.87
CA GLN A 93 6.16 -19.04 2.99
C GLN A 93 5.11 -18.42 2.06
N PHE A 94 5.02 -18.92 0.84
CA PHE A 94 3.91 -18.66 -0.05
C PHE A 94 2.64 -19.37 0.45
N SER A 95 1.49 -19.01 -0.11
CA SER A 95 0.22 -19.65 0.21
C SER A 95 0.21 -21.14 -0.15
N THR A 96 -0.52 -21.92 0.63
CA THR A 96 -0.88 -23.27 0.23
C THR A 96 -1.90 -23.22 -0.91
N LEU A 97 -2.02 -24.29 -1.68
CA LEU A 97 -3.04 -24.40 -2.74
C LEU A 97 -4.47 -24.19 -2.20
N ALA A 98 -4.73 -24.66 -0.98
CA ALA A 98 -6.03 -24.47 -0.33
C ALA A 98 -6.31 -23.00 -0.01
N GLU A 99 -5.31 -22.25 0.49
CA GLU A 99 -5.42 -20.82 0.72
C GLU A 99 -5.59 -20.04 -0.59
N SER A 100 -4.81 -20.36 -1.62
CA SER A 100 -4.90 -19.73 -2.92
C SER A 100 -6.29 -19.89 -3.54
N ARG A 101 -6.85 -21.11 -3.49
CA ARG A 101 -8.23 -21.37 -3.92
C ARG A 101 -9.26 -20.59 -3.12
N LEU A 102 -9.12 -20.54 -1.80
CA LEU A 102 -10.00 -19.76 -0.93
C LEU A 102 -9.99 -18.27 -1.27
N TYR A 103 -8.80 -17.69 -1.52
CA TYR A 103 -8.69 -16.27 -1.89
C TYR A 103 -9.32 -16.00 -3.26
N ARG A 104 -9.21 -16.94 -4.20
CA ARG A 104 -9.90 -16.85 -5.49
C ARG A 104 -11.43 -16.92 -5.34
N ASP A 105 -11.93 -17.84 -4.51
CA ASP A 105 -13.37 -17.97 -4.23
C ASP A 105 -13.91 -16.68 -3.57
N TRP A 106 -13.08 -15.99 -2.80
CA TRP A 106 -13.39 -14.66 -2.24
C TRP A 106 -13.20 -13.52 -3.24
N GLN A 107 -12.90 -13.81 -4.48
CA GLN A 107 -12.69 -12.82 -5.54
C GLN A 107 -11.57 -11.81 -5.23
N MET A 108 -10.50 -12.26 -4.58
CA MET A 108 -9.30 -11.46 -4.42
C MET A 108 -8.53 -11.38 -5.74
N ASP A 109 -7.74 -10.31 -5.94
CA ASP A 109 -7.11 -10.03 -7.23
C ASP A 109 -5.64 -10.37 -7.26
N VAL A 110 -4.90 -9.96 -6.25
CA VAL A 110 -3.46 -10.22 -6.13
C VAL A 110 -3.09 -10.60 -4.70
N ILE A 111 -1.97 -11.32 -4.57
CA ILE A 111 -1.44 -11.76 -3.29
C ILE A 111 0.03 -11.36 -3.14
N GLY A 112 0.39 -10.88 -1.96
CA GLY A 112 1.76 -10.53 -1.62
C GLY A 112 1.97 -10.44 -0.11
N MET A 113 3.14 -9.95 0.31
CA MET A 113 3.55 -9.96 1.72
C MET A 113 3.79 -8.57 2.29
N THR A 114 3.60 -7.51 1.50
CA THR A 114 3.97 -6.13 1.82
C THR A 114 2.77 -5.19 1.68
N ASN A 115 3.00 -3.89 1.67
CA ASN A 115 2.05 -2.81 1.34
C ASN A 115 0.98 -2.50 2.40
N LEU A 116 0.34 -3.47 3.05
CA LEU A 116 -0.77 -3.16 3.96
C LEU A 116 -0.34 -2.32 5.17
N GLN A 117 0.77 -2.67 5.82
CA GLN A 117 1.30 -1.89 6.94
C GLN A 117 1.80 -0.52 6.47
N GLU A 118 2.38 -0.44 5.27
CA GLU A 118 2.74 0.83 4.64
C GLU A 118 1.51 1.72 4.46
N ALA A 119 0.41 1.18 3.91
CA ALA A 119 -0.84 1.92 3.71
C ALA A 119 -1.44 2.42 5.04
N LYS A 120 -1.46 1.56 6.08
CA LYS A 120 -1.92 1.94 7.43
C LYS A 120 -1.10 3.09 8.01
N LEU A 121 0.23 2.94 8.00
CA LEU A 121 1.14 3.94 8.55
C LEU A 121 1.19 5.22 7.71
N ALA A 122 1.10 5.12 6.39
CA ALA A 122 1.00 6.28 5.51
C ALA A 122 -0.27 7.09 5.80
N ARG A 123 -1.42 6.41 6.03
CA ARG A 123 -2.66 7.07 6.39
C ARG A 123 -2.55 7.80 7.73
N GLU A 124 -1.97 7.18 8.76
CA GLU A 124 -1.71 7.83 10.06
C GLU A 124 -0.70 9.00 9.95
N ALA A 125 0.27 8.89 9.05
CA ALA A 125 1.22 9.97 8.77
C ALA A 125 0.64 11.05 7.84
N GLU A 126 -0.61 10.89 7.36
CA GLU A 126 -1.24 11.80 6.40
C GLU A 126 -0.46 11.96 5.09
N ILE A 127 0.13 10.86 4.65
CA ILE A 127 0.84 10.72 3.38
C ILE A 127 -0.10 10.07 2.36
N CYS A 128 -0.19 10.63 1.17
CA CYS A 128 -0.89 10.00 0.05
C CYS A 128 -0.14 8.73 -0.36
N TYR A 129 -0.82 7.59 -0.37
CA TYR A 129 -0.21 6.30 -0.67
C TYR A 129 -0.93 5.59 -1.82
N ALA A 130 -0.16 5.01 -2.72
CA ALA A 130 -0.60 4.00 -3.68
C ALA A 130 0.51 2.99 -3.93
N THR A 131 0.15 1.82 -4.45
CA THR A 131 1.11 0.77 -4.80
C THR A 131 0.94 0.33 -6.24
N LEU A 132 2.06 -0.02 -6.86
CA LEU A 132 2.17 -0.74 -8.12
C LEU A 132 2.40 -2.21 -7.75
N ALA A 133 1.38 -3.04 -7.88
CA ALA A 133 1.48 -4.48 -7.67
C ALA A 133 1.88 -5.12 -9.01
N LEU A 134 3.14 -5.51 -9.10
CA LEU A 134 3.78 -6.01 -10.32
C LEU A 134 3.63 -7.54 -10.35
N VAL A 135 2.83 -8.05 -11.26
CA VAL A 135 2.54 -9.48 -11.33
C VAL A 135 3.78 -10.24 -11.81
N THR A 136 4.22 -11.22 -11.01
CA THR A 136 5.34 -12.10 -11.36
C THR A 136 4.89 -13.48 -11.80
N ASP A 137 3.76 -13.95 -11.28
CA ASP A 137 3.24 -15.31 -11.46
C ASP A 137 1.74 -15.40 -11.16
N TYR A 138 1.15 -16.58 -11.31
CA TYR A 138 -0.25 -16.86 -11.00
C TYR A 138 -0.46 -17.50 -9.61
N ASP A 139 0.42 -17.21 -8.65
CA ASP A 139 0.42 -17.93 -7.38
C ASP A 139 0.46 -19.48 -7.64
N CYS A 140 -0.03 -20.32 -6.75
CA CYS A 140 0.03 -21.78 -6.89
C CYS A 140 -1.26 -22.43 -7.43
N TRP A 141 -2.23 -21.66 -7.89
CA TRP A 141 -3.55 -22.18 -8.29
C TRP A 141 -3.67 -22.56 -9.76
N HIS A 142 -2.83 -22.01 -10.65
CA HIS A 142 -2.99 -22.15 -12.09
C HIS A 142 -2.47 -23.50 -12.58
N PRO A 143 -3.29 -24.31 -13.28
CA PRO A 143 -2.94 -25.68 -13.62
C PRO A 143 -1.76 -25.80 -14.60
N ASP A 144 -1.62 -24.85 -15.54
CA ASP A 144 -0.54 -24.85 -16.52
C ASP A 144 0.76 -24.21 -15.99
N HIS A 145 0.72 -23.64 -14.80
CA HIS A 145 1.85 -22.99 -14.13
C HIS A 145 2.13 -23.62 -12.75
N GLU A 146 1.80 -24.91 -12.57
CA GLU A 146 2.06 -25.68 -11.33
C GLU A 146 3.53 -25.68 -10.88
N GLN A 147 4.44 -25.34 -11.79
CA GLN A 147 5.86 -25.16 -11.48
C GLN A 147 6.30 -23.73 -11.79
N VAL A 148 5.82 -22.76 -10.98
CA VAL A 148 6.46 -21.44 -10.95
C VAL A 148 7.88 -21.66 -10.43
N THR A 149 8.86 -21.67 -11.34
CA THR A 149 10.25 -21.84 -10.94
C THR A 149 10.79 -20.52 -10.38
N VAL A 150 11.74 -20.63 -9.45
CA VAL A 150 12.43 -19.45 -8.90
C VAL A 150 13.06 -18.61 -10.01
N GLU A 151 13.59 -19.26 -11.05
CA GLU A 151 14.19 -18.59 -12.20
C GLU A 151 13.19 -17.73 -12.97
N MET A 152 11.97 -18.22 -13.20
CA MET A 152 10.89 -17.45 -13.86
C MET A 152 10.49 -16.23 -13.01
N ILE A 153 10.32 -16.43 -11.70
CA ILE A 153 10.01 -15.32 -10.77
C ILE A 153 11.12 -14.26 -10.83
N VAL A 154 12.39 -14.68 -10.78
CA VAL A 154 13.53 -13.76 -10.82
C VAL A 154 13.59 -13.01 -12.15
N GLN A 155 13.36 -13.66 -13.26
CA GLN A 155 13.35 -13.01 -14.57
C GLN A 155 12.23 -11.99 -14.68
N ASN A 156 10.99 -12.36 -14.33
CA ASN A 156 9.85 -11.44 -14.32
C ASN A 156 10.06 -10.30 -13.33
N LEU A 157 10.69 -10.55 -12.17
CA LEU A 157 11.03 -9.53 -11.19
C LEU A 157 12.02 -8.50 -11.77
N GLN A 158 13.01 -8.93 -12.54
CA GLN A 158 13.97 -8.02 -13.16
C GLN A 158 13.31 -7.12 -14.21
N GLU A 159 12.46 -7.70 -15.10
CA GLU A 159 11.70 -6.90 -16.07
C GLU A 159 10.73 -5.94 -15.39
N ASN A 160 10.02 -6.41 -14.37
CA ASN A 160 9.13 -5.59 -13.55
C ASN A 160 9.87 -4.44 -12.86
N ALA A 161 11.11 -4.67 -12.38
CA ALA A 161 11.90 -3.63 -11.73
C ALA A 161 12.27 -2.49 -12.71
N GLU A 162 12.64 -2.81 -13.94
CA GLU A 162 12.90 -1.79 -14.97
C GLU A 162 11.60 -1.03 -15.32
N THR A 163 10.50 -1.75 -15.53
CA THR A 163 9.19 -1.13 -15.75
C THR A 163 8.79 -0.21 -14.59
N ALA A 164 8.99 -0.65 -13.34
CA ALA A 164 8.66 0.14 -12.16
C ALA A 164 9.45 1.46 -12.12
N LYS A 165 10.74 1.46 -12.50
CA LYS A 165 11.55 2.69 -12.57
C LYS A 165 10.96 3.70 -13.55
N GLU A 166 10.58 3.25 -14.74
CA GLU A 166 9.96 4.09 -15.76
C GLU A 166 8.61 4.65 -15.29
N VAL A 167 7.76 3.80 -14.71
CA VAL A 167 6.45 4.19 -14.17
C VAL A 167 6.62 5.21 -13.05
N ILE A 168 7.53 4.96 -12.08
CA ILE A 168 7.78 5.88 -10.96
C ILE A 168 8.25 7.24 -11.47
N HIS A 169 9.13 7.29 -12.47
CA HIS A 169 9.56 8.55 -13.09
C HIS A 169 8.35 9.33 -13.65
N GLN A 170 7.45 8.62 -14.35
CA GLN A 170 6.21 9.23 -14.87
C GLN A 170 5.28 9.69 -13.74
N VAL A 171 5.12 8.89 -12.67
CA VAL A 171 4.33 9.26 -11.49
C VAL A 171 4.84 10.56 -10.89
N VAL A 172 6.15 10.65 -10.61
CA VAL A 172 6.76 11.82 -9.99
C VAL A 172 6.55 13.08 -10.85
N SER A 173 6.66 12.96 -12.18
CA SER A 173 6.48 14.09 -13.08
C SER A 173 5.04 14.60 -13.16
N LYS A 174 4.06 13.79 -12.76
CA LYS A 174 2.62 14.10 -12.83
C LYS A 174 2.02 14.48 -11.47
N LEU A 175 2.82 14.47 -10.39
CA LEU A 175 2.31 14.83 -9.08
C LEU A 175 1.88 16.31 -9.06
N PRO A 176 0.69 16.64 -8.54
CA PRO A 176 0.26 18.01 -8.39
C PRO A 176 1.05 18.70 -7.27
N ALA A 177 1.27 20.03 -7.43
CA ALA A 177 1.93 20.84 -6.42
C ALA A 177 1.13 20.89 -5.09
N GLU A 178 -0.20 20.77 -5.16
CA GLU A 178 -1.07 20.81 -4.00
C GLU A 178 -1.94 19.56 -3.91
N ARG A 179 -2.11 19.04 -2.70
CA ARG A 179 -3.00 17.91 -2.41
C ARG A 179 -4.43 18.36 -2.24
N THR A 180 -5.33 17.84 -3.08
CA THR A 180 -6.78 18.11 -3.00
C THR A 180 -7.56 16.97 -2.33
N CYS A 181 -6.90 15.85 -2.01
CA CYS A 181 -7.51 14.69 -1.35
C CYS A 181 -7.51 14.85 0.19
N ASP A 182 -8.37 14.07 0.86
CA ASP A 182 -8.53 14.10 2.32
C ASP A 182 -7.37 13.46 3.10
N CYS A 183 -6.39 12.89 2.40
CA CYS A 183 -5.23 12.26 3.06
C CYS A 183 -4.51 13.22 4.01
N LYS A 184 -4.41 14.52 3.65
CA LYS A 184 -3.72 15.54 4.44
C LYS A 184 -4.37 15.86 5.79
N SER A 185 -5.59 15.38 6.02
CA SER A 185 -6.39 15.62 7.23
C SER A 185 -6.96 14.33 7.83
N ALA A 186 -6.34 13.17 7.52
CA ALA A 186 -6.83 11.87 7.97
C ALA A 186 -6.92 11.72 9.50
N LEU A 187 -6.19 12.52 10.26
CA LEU A 187 -6.20 12.53 11.73
C LEU A 187 -7.14 13.57 12.35
N SER A 188 -7.76 14.46 11.58
CA SER A 188 -8.53 15.60 12.10
C SER A 188 -9.60 15.18 13.13
N GLU A 189 -10.29 14.06 12.87
CA GLU A 189 -11.35 13.51 13.73
C GLU A 189 -10.98 12.14 14.33
N ALA A 190 -9.72 11.70 14.16
CA ALA A 190 -9.31 10.34 14.50
C ALA A 190 -8.75 10.21 15.94
N ILE A 191 -8.23 11.29 16.51
CA ILE A 191 -7.55 11.26 17.80
C ILE A 191 -8.60 11.26 18.93
N ILE A 192 -8.70 10.12 19.65
CA ILE A 192 -9.70 9.93 20.71
C ILE A 192 -9.19 10.39 22.06
N THR A 193 -7.89 10.24 22.32
CA THR A 193 -7.30 10.66 23.60
C THR A 193 -7.39 12.18 23.77
N ARG A 194 -7.93 12.63 24.90
CA ARG A 194 -7.94 14.07 25.24
C ARG A 194 -6.53 14.63 25.16
N LYS A 195 -6.39 15.82 24.59
CA LYS A 195 -5.09 16.47 24.37
C LYS A 195 -4.27 16.59 25.66
N ASP A 196 -4.90 17.00 26.75
CA ASP A 196 -4.25 17.17 28.06
C ASP A 196 -3.81 15.85 28.72
N ALA A 197 -4.40 14.72 28.33
CA ALA A 197 -4.06 13.39 28.85
C ALA A 197 -2.90 12.70 28.11
N ILE A 198 -2.46 13.24 26.97
CA ILE A 198 -1.35 12.65 26.22
C ILE A 198 -0.03 12.95 26.96
N PRO A 199 0.78 11.91 27.32
CA PRO A 199 2.03 12.12 28.02
C PRO A 199 3.01 13.00 27.23
N SER A 200 3.74 13.89 27.92
CA SER A 200 4.66 14.84 27.29
C SER A 200 5.72 14.16 26.42
N ARG A 201 6.23 13.00 26.85
CA ARG A 201 7.17 12.20 26.04
C ARG A 201 6.54 11.76 24.72
N VAL A 202 5.31 11.25 24.75
CA VAL A 202 4.60 10.77 23.54
C VAL A 202 4.29 11.92 22.60
N ARG A 203 3.96 13.12 23.15
CA ARG A 203 3.81 14.34 22.33
C ARG A 203 5.09 14.69 21.60
N ALA A 204 6.24 14.61 22.28
CA ALA A 204 7.54 14.88 21.67
C ALA A 204 7.89 13.84 20.60
N ASP A 205 7.74 12.56 20.93
CA ASP A 205 8.06 11.45 20.04
C ASP A 205 7.20 11.46 18.75
N LEU A 206 5.93 11.85 18.86
CA LEU A 206 4.97 11.90 17.75
C LEU A 206 4.72 13.32 17.20
N ALA A 207 5.53 14.30 17.58
CA ALA A 207 5.38 15.69 17.11
C ALA A 207 5.26 15.83 15.58
N PRO A 208 6.00 15.10 14.73
CA PRO A 208 5.84 15.18 13.27
C PRO A 208 4.45 14.79 12.77
N ILE A 209 3.71 13.96 13.50
CA ILE A 209 2.36 13.48 13.16
C ILE A 209 1.29 14.30 13.88
N LEU A 210 1.43 14.47 15.21
CA LEU A 210 0.41 15.05 16.07
C LEU A 210 0.54 16.57 16.26
N GLY A 211 1.69 17.17 15.97
CA GLY A 211 1.99 18.57 16.31
C GLY A 211 0.88 19.53 15.93
N LYS A 212 0.44 19.50 14.67
CA LYS A 212 -0.62 20.39 14.17
C LYS A 212 -2.01 20.21 14.83
N TYR A 213 -2.22 19.09 15.53
CA TYR A 213 -3.47 18.80 16.24
C TYR A 213 -3.39 19.09 17.74
N LEU A 214 -2.17 19.20 18.27
CA LEU A 214 -1.91 19.42 19.69
C LEU A 214 -1.59 20.88 20.02
N GLU A 215 -1.33 21.73 19.02
CA GLU A 215 -1.20 23.17 19.24
C GLU A 215 -2.47 23.69 19.90
N ILE A 216 -2.31 24.21 21.09
CA ILE A 216 -3.38 24.87 21.83
C ILE A 216 -3.57 26.21 21.13
N THR A 217 -4.64 26.36 20.35
CA THR A 217 -5.14 27.69 20.03
C THR A 217 -5.50 28.36 21.36
N GLU A 218 -4.67 29.34 21.78
CA GLU A 218 -4.99 30.25 22.86
C GLU A 218 -6.29 31.01 22.59
#